data_d848c673c37641611dcc7d96b087118a
#
_entry.id   d848c673c37641611dcc7d96b087118a
#
_cell.length_a   1.000
_cell.length_b   1.000
_cell.length_c   1.000
_cell.angle_alpha   90.00
_cell.angle_beta   90.00
_cell.angle_gamma   90.00
#
_symmetry.space_group_name_H-M   'P 1'
#
loop_
_entity.id
_entity.type
_entity.pdbx_description
1 polymer ?
#
loop_
_entity_poly.entity_id
_entity_poly.type
_entity_poly.pdbx_seq_one_letter_code
_entity_poly.pdbx_strand_id
1 'polypeptide(L)'
;MAIKTNKAIKISQKHLLGIQDLSINDINIILKESQSFIKLNQSKNKRLNILTGKTQINLFFEPSTRTQSSFELAGKRLGADVMSMNMGNSAIKKGETLIDTAMTLNAMHPDIIVIRHQDSGACNLLSQKVNCAVLNAGDGRREHPTQALLDALTIINRKKKIEGLKIAICGDILHSRVARSNIYLLTMLGAEVNIVAPSNLMPKEIEKFGVNTFTNMKKGLKDCDIVMMLRLQNERMTSSFLSSNREYYEYYGLTPDKLDYAKPDAIIMHPGPMNRGIEIDTRLADDINKSVIKEQVELGVAVRMACLKIFCE
;
A
#
# COMPACT_ATOMS: atom_id res chain seq x y z
N MET A 1 -13.51 22.20 23.53
CA MET A 1 -12.28 22.80 22.98
C MET A 1 -12.44 22.89 21.47
N ALA A 2 -12.66 24.08 20.93
CA ALA A 2 -12.81 24.32 19.49
C ALA A 2 -11.47 24.03 18.81
N ILE A 3 -11.47 23.05 17.89
CA ILE A 3 -10.32 22.77 17.02
C ILE A 3 -10.19 23.99 16.11
N LYS A 4 -9.09 24.75 16.27
CA LYS A 4 -8.74 25.84 15.38
C LYS A 4 -8.82 25.30 13.94
N THR A 5 -9.61 25.95 13.11
CA THR A 5 -9.68 25.74 11.66
C THR A 5 -8.25 25.88 11.12
N ASN A 6 -7.59 24.76 10.91
CA ASN A 6 -6.29 24.74 10.25
C ASN A 6 -6.48 25.22 8.80
N LYS A 7 -5.52 26.05 8.32
CA LYS A 7 -5.38 26.39 6.90
C LYS A 7 -5.58 25.14 6.05
N ALA A 8 -6.40 25.25 5.00
CA ALA A 8 -6.62 24.18 4.04
C ALA A 8 -5.27 23.57 3.66
N ILE A 9 -5.13 22.26 3.88
CA ILE A 9 -3.91 21.51 3.56
C ILE A 9 -3.92 21.34 2.03
N LYS A 10 -3.15 22.17 1.33
CA LYS A 10 -3.15 22.16 -0.14
C LYS A 10 -2.09 21.21 -0.64
N ILE A 11 -2.51 20.13 -1.29
CA ILE A 11 -1.67 19.20 -2.04
C ILE A 11 -1.70 19.59 -3.52
N SER A 12 -0.64 19.25 -4.27
CA SER A 12 -0.50 19.63 -5.69
C SER A 12 -1.45 18.88 -6.62
N GLN A 13 -1.90 17.70 -6.22
CA GLN A 13 -2.67 16.77 -7.04
C GLN A 13 -4.15 16.72 -6.64
N LYS A 14 -5.04 16.61 -7.63
CA LYS A 14 -6.49 16.38 -7.43
C LYS A 14 -6.81 14.93 -7.05
N HIS A 15 -6.00 13.98 -7.52
CA HIS A 15 -6.20 12.55 -7.37
C HIS A 15 -4.96 11.90 -6.74
N LEU A 16 -5.12 10.76 -6.07
CA LEU A 16 -4.00 9.93 -5.60
C LEU A 16 -3.93 8.67 -6.47
N LEU A 17 -3.29 8.74 -7.64
CA LEU A 17 -3.21 7.65 -8.60
C LEU A 17 -1.94 6.81 -8.44
N GLY A 18 -0.83 7.42 -8.03
CA GLY A 18 0.46 6.78 -7.83
C GLY A 18 1.35 7.60 -6.90
N ILE A 19 2.45 7.00 -6.48
CA ILE A 19 3.51 7.69 -5.73
C ILE A 19 4.31 8.61 -6.66
N GLN A 20 4.49 8.21 -7.91
CA GLN A 20 5.25 8.99 -8.89
C GLN A 20 4.67 10.39 -9.15
N ASP A 21 3.36 10.56 -8.92
CA ASP A 21 2.66 11.82 -9.16
C ASP A 21 2.78 12.79 -7.98
N LEU A 22 3.33 12.35 -6.83
CA LEU A 22 3.47 13.14 -5.62
C LEU A 22 4.85 13.76 -5.49
N SER A 23 4.91 15.00 -5.02
CA SER A 23 6.15 15.61 -4.54
C SER A 23 6.53 15.10 -3.14
N ILE A 24 7.80 15.26 -2.75
CA ILE A 24 8.26 14.97 -1.38
C ILE A 24 7.44 15.79 -0.36
N ASN A 25 7.07 17.01 -0.70
CA ASN A 25 6.24 17.86 0.16
C ASN A 25 4.85 17.27 0.35
N ASP A 26 4.20 16.79 -0.72
CA ASP A 26 2.88 16.13 -0.65
C ASP A 26 2.93 14.88 0.22
N ILE A 27 3.98 14.06 0.05
CA ILE A 27 4.22 12.86 0.87
C ILE A 27 4.35 13.25 2.34
N ASN A 28 5.16 14.26 2.67
CA ASN A 28 5.34 14.72 4.05
C ASN A 28 4.05 15.26 4.66
N ILE A 29 3.23 15.97 3.89
CA ILE A 29 1.91 16.43 4.31
C ILE A 29 1.02 15.24 4.67
N ILE A 30 0.93 14.22 3.80
CA ILE A 30 0.10 13.03 4.05
C ILE A 30 0.60 12.27 5.28
N LEU A 31 1.91 12.05 5.41
CA LEU A 31 2.49 11.34 6.55
C LEU A 31 2.27 12.09 7.87
N LYS A 32 2.44 13.41 7.88
CA LYS A 32 2.20 14.26 9.05
C LYS A 32 0.72 14.23 9.46
N GLU A 33 -0.19 14.36 8.51
CA GLU A 33 -1.63 14.28 8.78
C GLU A 33 -2.01 12.91 9.31
N SER A 34 -1.43 11.84 8.75
CA SER A 34 -1.65 10.47 9.20
C SER A 34 -1.28 10.25 10.67
N GLN A 35 -0.18 10.87 11.14
CA GLN A 35 0.24 10.81 12.54
C GLN A 35 -0.83 11.35 13.50
N SER A 36 -1.59 12.37 13.08
CA SER A 36 -2.68 12.93 13.89
C SER A 36 -3.80 11.94 14.17
N PHE A 37 -4.05 11.01 13.24
CA PHE A 37 -5.11 10.00 13.35
C PHE A 37 -4.69 8.74 14.11
N ILE A 38 -3.40 8.50 14.37
CA ILE A 38 -2.95 7.31 15.12
C ILE A 38 -3.57 7.30 16.52
N LYS A 39 -3.43 8.39 17.27
CA LYS A 39 -3.97 8.51 18.63
C LYS A 39 -5.50 8.43 18.64
N LEU A 40 -6.16 9.01 17.63
CA LEU A 40 -7.61 8.93 17.50
C LEU A 40 -8.07 7.48 17.33
N ASN A 41 -7.36 6.70 16.49
CA ASN A 41 -7.71 5.31 16.24
C ASN A 41 -7.62 4.40 17.47
N GLN A 42 -6.85 4.81 18.49
CA GLN A 42 -6.69 4.11 19.77
C GLN A 42 -7.63 4.63 20.84
N SER A 43 -8.32 5.77 20.63
CA SER A 43 -9.23 6.39 21.60
C SER A 43 -10.58 5.66 21.70
N LYS A 44 -11.35 5.94 22.78
CA LYS A 44 -12.71 5.39 22.93
C LYS A 44 -13.67 5.96 21.85
N ASN A 45 -13.63 7.27 21.63
CA ASN A 45 -14.40 7.91 20.57
C ASN A 45 -13.51 8.14 19.36
N LYS A 46 -13.80 7.39 18.29
CA LYS A 46 -13.01 7.37 17.05
C LYS A 46 -13.68 8.14 15.91
N ARG A 47 -14.85 8.77 16.18
CA ARG A 47 -15.64 9.48 15.16
C ARG A 47 -15.32 10.95 15.16
N LEU A 48 -15.14 11.51 13.97
CA LEU A 48 -14.98 12.93 13.68
C LEU A 48 -16.08 13.35 12.69
N ASN A 49 -16.29 14.66 12.57
CA ASN A 49 -17.28 15.26 11.67
C ASN A 49 -16.59 16.05 10.53
N ILE A 50 -15.40 15.61 10.12
CA ILE A 50 -14.58 16.31 9.10
C ILE A 50 -15.23 16.22 7.71
N LEU A 51 -15.76 15.03 7.37
CA LEU A 51 -16.38 14.76 6.06
C LEU A 51 -17.91 14.58 6.15
N THR A 52 -18.56 15.25 7.12
CA THR A 52 -20.02 15.23 7.23
C THR A 52 -20.66 15.83 5.98
N GLY A 53 -21.64 15.13 5.39
CA GLY A 53 -22.30 15.50 4.14
C GLY A 53 -21.47 15.22 2.87
N LYS A 54 -20.31 14.56 3.01
CA LYS A 54 -19.50 14.08 1.89
C LYS A 54 -19.76 12.61 1.59
N THR A 55 -19.86 12.27 0.30
CA THR A 55 -20.11 10.91 -0.17
C THR A 55 -18.83 10.27 -0.67
N GLN A 56 -18.45 9.15 -0.02
CA GLN A 56 -17.35 8.29 -0.43
C GLN A 56 -17.88 7.02 -1.08
N ILE A 57 -17.45 6.71 -2.31
CA ILE A 57 -17.74 5.44 -2.99
C ILE A 57 -16.47 4.59 -3.02
N ASN A 58 -16.53 3.38 -2.44
CA ASN A 58 -15.51 2.36 -2.56
C ASN A 58 -15.87 1.39 -3.69
N LEU A 59 -15.15 1.44 -4.80
CA LEU A 59 -15.41 0.67 -6.02
C LEU A 59 -14.35 -0.41 -6.19
N PHE A 60 -14.67 -1.67 -5.86
CA PHE A 60 -13.72 -2.77 -5.86
C PHE A 60 -14.06 -3.81 -6.93
N PHE A 61 -13.24 -3.90 -7.97
CA PHE A 61 -13.30 -4.92 -9.03
C PHE A 61 -12.47 -6.16 -8.69
N GLU A 62 -11.51 -6.03 -7.79
CA GLU A 62 -10.66 -7.12 -7.28
C GLU A 62 -10.92 -7.28 -5.76
N PRO A 63 -11.21 -8.50 -5.26
CA PRO A 63 -11.46 -8.73 -3.84
C PRO A 63 -10.29 -8.28 -2.95
N SER A 64 -10.59 -7.55 -1.90
CA SER A 64 -9.60 -7.13 -0.91
C SER A 64 -10.24 -6.75 0.42
N THR A 65 -10.42 -7.72 1.31
CA THR A 65 -11.03 -7.50 2.62
C THR A 65 -10.34 -6.40 3.42
N ARG A 66 -8.99 -6.45 3.55
CA ARG A 66 -8.24 -5.46 4.32
C ARG A 66 -8.34 -4.05 3.76
N THR A 67 -8.10 -3.88 2.46
CA THR A 67 -8.08 -2.55 1.85
C THR A 67 -9.48 -1.93 1.86
N GLN A 68 -10.49 -2.69 1.49
CA GLN A 68 -11.88 -2.23 1.47
C GLN A 68 -12.36 -1.85 2.88
N SER A 69 -12.24 -2.77 3.85
CA SER A 69 -12.65 -2.50 5.24
C SER A 69 -11.91 -1.31 5.84
N SER A 70 -10.63 -1.14 5.52
CA SER A 70 -9.83 -0.03 6.02
C SER A 70 -10.26 1.32 5.45
N PHE A 71 -10.59 1.41 4.14
CA PHE A 71 -11.15 2.62 3.55
C PHE A 71 -12.56 2.92 4.06
N GLU A 72 -13.40 1.89 4.19
CA GLU A 72 -14.75 2.04 4.74
C GLU A 72 -14.69 2.55 6.18
N LEU A 73 -13.83 1.95 7.01
CA LEU A 73 -13.63 2.38 8.38
C LEU A 73 -13.09 3.81 8.46
N ALA A 74 -12.15 4.17 7.59
CA ALA A 74 -11.57 5.50 7.54
C ALA A 74 -12.61 6.58 7.22
N GLY A 75 -13.45 6.37 6.20
CA GLY A 75 -14.52 7.30 5.84
C GLY A 75 -15.56 7.45 6.94
N LYS A 76 -16.03 6.34 7.51
CA LYS A 76 -16.98 6.33 8.63
C LYS A 76 -16.44 7.05 9.87
N ARG A 77 -15.14 6.93 10.16
CA ARG A 77 -14.49 7.66 11.26
C ARG A 77 -14.40 9.17 11.01
N LEU A 78 -14.28 9.57 9.76
CA LEU A 78 -14.28 10.98 9.36
C LEU A 78 -15.69 11.59 9.25
N GLY A 79 -16.74 10.77 9.34
CA GLY A 79 -18.14 11.20 9.26
C GLY A 79 -18.72 11.23 7.85
N ALA A 80 -18.05 10.64 6.86
CA ALA A 80 -18.56 10.53 5.50
C ALA A 80 -19.69 9.52 5.38
N ASP A 81 -20.57 9.73 4.39
CA ASP A 81 -21.51 8.72 3.90
C ASP A 81 -20.76 7.76 2.97
N VAL A 82 -20.57 6.53 3.44
CA VAL A 82 -19.71 5.55 2.75
C VAL A 82 -20.55 4.47 2.09
N MET A 83 -20.42 4.32 0.77
CA MET A 83 -20.99 3.24 -0.03
C MET A 83 -19.86 2.33 -0.55
N SER A 84 -19.94 1.03 -0.28
CA SER A 84 -18.97 0.04 -0.76
C SER A 84 -19.63 -0.89 -1.77
N MET A 85 -19.03 -0.97 -2.97
CA MET A 85 -19.52 -1.77 -4.11
C MET A 85 -18.46 -2.79 -4.52
N ASN A 86 -18.84 -4.07 -4.52
CA ASN A 86 -18.04 -5.17 -5.05
C ASN A 86 -18.50 -5.50 -6.46
N MET A 87 -17.74 -5.04 -7.47
CA MET A 87 -18.12 -5.15 -8.89
C MET A 87 -17.77 -6.51 -9.51
N GLY A 88 -16.92 -7.32 -8.87
CA GLY A 88 -16.45 -8.61 -9.41
C GLY A 88 -17.55 -9.64 -9.73
N ASN A 89 -18.78 -9.48 -9.21
CA ASN A 89 -19.87 -10.43 -9.39
C ASN A 89 -21.16 -9.86 -10.03
N SER A 90 -21.33 -8.55 -10.25
CA SER A 90 -22.60 -8.00 -10.69
C SER A 90 -22.57 -7.24 -12.02
N ALA A 91 -21.79 -6.16 -12.16
CA ALA A 91 -21.85 -5.30 -13.35
C ALA A 91 -21.10 -5.89 -14.55
N ILE A 92 -19.93 -6.50 -14.32
CA ILE A 92 -19.14 -7.16 -15.39
C ILE A 92 -19.92 -8.28 -16.06
N LYS A 93 -20.75 -9.03 -15.32
CA LYS A 93 -21.63 -10.08 -15.88
C LYS A 93 -22.72 -9.56 -16.81
N LYS A 94 -23.05 -8.27 -16.75
CA LYS A 94 -24.05 -7.61 -17.61
C LYS A 94 -23.42 -6.89 -18.80
N GLY A 95 -22.08 -6.95 -18.98
CA GLY A 95 -21.38 -6.30 -20.09
C GLY A 95 -21.14 -4.79 -19.88
N GLU A 96 -21.36 -4.26 -18.68
CA GLU A 96 -21.09 -2.86 -18.35
C GLU A 96 -19.58 -2.59 -18.35
N THR A 97 -19.15 -1.54 -19.05
CA THR A 97 -17.74 -1.14 -19.08
C THR A 97 -17.35 -0.31 -17.84
N LEU A 98 -16.04 -0.20 -17.56
CA LEU A 98 -15.55 0.69 -16.51
C LEU A 98 -15.98 2.15 -16.74
N ILE A 99 -16.06 2.58 -18.01
CA ILE A 99 -16.47 3.95 -18.37
C ILE A 99 -17.95 4.17 -18.04
N ASP A 100 -18.84 3.21 -18.39
CA ASP A 100 -20.27 3.31 -18.08
C ASP A 100 -20.50 3.36 -16.57
N THR A 101 -19.80 2.50 -15.82
CA THR A 101 -19.81 2.54 -14.35
C THR A 101 -19.34 3.90 -13.82
N ALA A 102 -18.23 4.44 -14.37
CA ALA A 102 -17.72 5.75 -13.97
C ALA A 102 -18.72 6.87 -14.21
N MET A 103 -19.38 6.89 -15.39
CA MET A 103 -20.38 7.89 -15.73
C MET A 103 -21.63 7.79 -14.85
N THR A 104 -22.10 6.58 -14.59
CA THR A 104 -23.22 6.34 -13.68
C THR A 104 -22.95 6.84 -12.28
N LEU A 105 -21.77 6.52 -11.72
CA LEU A 105 -21.39 6.99 -10.40
C LEU A 105 -21.15 8.50 -10.36
N ASN A 106 -20.57 9.08 -11.41
CA ASN A 106 -20.36 10.52 -11.49
C ASN A 106 -21.67 11.31 -11.48
N ALA A 107 -22.73 10.76 -12.10
CA ALA A 107 -24.08 11.34 -12.09
C ALA A 107 -24.74 11.34 -10.68
N MET A 108 -24.23 10.53 -9.74
CA MET A 108 -24.65 10.54 -8.33
C MET A 108 -23.90 11.58 -7.49
N HIS A 109 -23.01 12.37 -8.10
CA HIS A 109 -22.25 13.45 -7.47
C HIS A 109 -21.46 13.03 -6.20
N PRO A 110 -20.64 11.96 -6.25
CA PRO A 110 -19.77 11.63 -5.12
C PRO A 110 -18.68 12.70 -4.95
N ASP A 111 -18.19 12.86 -3.73
CA ASP A 111 -17.05 13.73 -3.44
C ASP A 111 -15.71 13.02 -3.64
N ILE A 112 -15.69 11.70 -3.44
CA ILE A 112 -14.49 10.89 -3.59
C ILE A 112 -14.81 9.45 -3.99
N ILE A 113 -14.03 8.91 -4.96
CA ILE A 113 -14.10 7.51 -5.36
C ILE A 113 -12.78 6.81 -5.02
N VAL A 114 -12.86 5.73 -4.26
CA VAL A 114 -11.75 4.83 -3.98
C VAL A 114 -11.89 3.62 -4.90
N ILE A 115 -10.94 3.42 -5.81
CA ILE A 115 -11.01 2.33 -6.79
C ILE A 115 -9.89 1.31 -6.61
N ARG A 116 -10.24 0.02 -6.71
CA ARG A 116 -9.31 -1.09 -6.87
C ARG A 116 -9.66 -1.91 -8.09
N HIS A 117 -8.71 -2.09 -9.01
CA HIS A 117 -8.91 -2.79 -10.27
C HIS A 117 -7.79 -3.79 -10.55
N GLN A 118 -8.10 -4.86 -11.27
CA GLN A 118 -7.15 -5.88 -11.71
C GLN A 118 -6.25 -5.41 -12.86
N ASP A 119 -6.73 -4.49 -13.70
CA ASP A 119 -6.03 -3.99 -14.87
C ASP A 119 -5.30 -2.68 -14.54
N SER A 120 -4.04 -2.60 -14.95
CA SER A 120 -3.21 -1.41 -14.78
C SER A 120 -3.70 -0.26 -15.66
N GLY A 121 -3.82 0.95 -15.10
CA GLY A 121 -4.32 2.15 -15.77
C GLY A 121 -5.81 2.41 -15.56
N ALA A 122 -6.56 1.47 -14.99
CA ALA A 122 -7.99 1.64 -14.72
C ALA A 122 -8.30 2.85 -13.81
N CYS A 123 -7.47 3.06 -12.78
CA CYS A 123 -7.61 4.22 -11.90
C CYS A 123 -7.41 5.54 -12.64
N ASN A 124 -6.46 5.59 -13.55
CA ASN A 124 -6.18 6.77 -14.38
C ASN A 124 -7.32 7.02 -15.38
N LEU A 125 -7.82 5.97 -16.05
CA LEU A 125 -8.96 6.09 -16.95
C LEU A 125 -10.20 6.63 -16.23
N LEU A 126 -10.52 6.10 -15.05
CA LEU A 126 -11.65 6.55 -14.24
C LEU A 126 -11.49 8.01 -13.82
N SER A 127 -10.29 8.44 -13.40
CA SER A 127 -10.05 9.83 -12.97
C SER A 127 -10.33 10.88 -14.04
N GLN A 128 -10.22 10.50 -15.33
CA GLN A 128 -10.52 11.37 -16.47
C GLN A 128 -12.03 11.45 -16.80
N LYS A 129 -12.85 10.58 -16.20
CA LYS A 129 -14.29 10.46 -16.50
C LYS A 129 -15.18 10.93 -15.35
N VAL A 130 -14.61 11.30 -14.21
CA VAL A 130 -15.36 11.74 -13.03
C VAL A 130 -14.91 13.13 -12.57
N ASN A 131 -15.84 13.85 -11.93
CA ASN A 131 -15.59 15.20 -11.43
C ASN A 131 -14.98 15.23 -10.04
N CYS A 132 -15.14 14.14 -9.27
CA CYS A 132 -14.64 14.02 -7.90
C CYS A 132 -13.17 13.57 -7.84
N ALA A 133 -12.58 13.56 -6.65
CA ALA A 133 -11.27 12.99 -6.42
C ALA A 133 -11.28 11.46 -6.57
N VAL A 134 -10.17 10.89 -7.04
CA VAL A 134 -9.98 9.44 -7.17
C VAL A 134 -8.78 8.99 -6.37
N LEU A 135 -8.99 8.00 -5.49
CA LEU A 135 -7.91 7.33 -4.74
C LEU A 135 -7.70 5.91 -5.25
N ASN A 136 -6.46 5.62 -5.62
CA ASN A 136 -6.03 4.28 -6.04
C ASN A 136 -5.85 3.35 -4.83
N ALA A 137 -6.69 2.33 -4.73
CA ALA A 137 -6.63 1.27 -3.71
C ALA A 137 -5.98 -0.03 -4.23
N GLY A 138 -5.30 0.05 -5.38
CA GLY A 138 -4.59 -1.02 -6.04
C GLY A 138 -4.94 -1.14 -7.53
N ASP A 139 -3.99 -0.83 -8.39
CA ASP A 139 -4.12 -0.70 -9.84
C ASP A 139 -3.26 -1.76 -10.54
N GLY A 140 -3.84 -2.89 -10.85
CA GLY A 140 -3.20 -3.99 -11.54
C GLY A 140 -1.87 -4.42 -10.93
N ARG A 141 -0.80 -4.31 -11.71
CA ARG A 141 0.60 -4.48 -11.28
C ARG A 141 1.32 -3.13 -11.13
N ARG A 142 0.62 -1.99 -11.34
CA ARG A 142 1.22 -0.67 -11.43
C ARG A 142 1.52 -0.10 -10.05
N GLU A 143 0.50 0.30 -9.28
CA GLU A 143 0.72 0.96 -8.00
C GLU A 143 -0.36 0.68 -6.94
N HIS A 144 0.02 0.88 -5.68
CA HIS A 144 -0.84 0.90 -4.51
C HIS A 144 -0.35 1.99 -3.54
N PRO A 145 -0.58 3.27 -3.84
CA PRO A 145 0.08 4.39 -3.15
C PRO A 145 -0.19 4.40 -1.65
N THR A 146 -1.43 4.12 -1.21
CA THR A 146 -1.75 4.11 0.23
C THR A 146 -1.07 2.97 0.99
N GLN A 147 -0.63 1.90 0.29
CA GLN A 147 0.18 0.86 0.91
C GLN A 147 1.61 1.35 1.15
N ALA A 148 2.24 1.95 0.15
CA ALA A 148 3.59 2.50 0.32
C ALA A 148 3.62 3.60 1.39
N LEU A 149 2.62 4.47 1.43
CA LEU A 149 2.51 5.52 2.46
C LEU A 149 2.38 4.95 3.87
N LEU A 150 1.58 3.88 4.07
CA LEU A 150 1.49 3.24 5.39
C LEU A 150 2.77 2.50 5.76
N ASP A 151 3.46 1.92 4.78
CA ASP A 151 4.75 1.27 4.98
C ASP A 151 5.80 2.30 5.42
N ALA A 152 5.86 3.46 4.75
CA ALA A 152 6.73 4.58 5.13
C ALA A 152 6.41 5.11 6.54
N LEU A 153 5.12 5.27 6.87
CA LEU A 153 4.70 5.70 8.20
C LEU A 153 5.13 4.70 9.28
N THR A 154 5.00 3.39 9.00
CA THR A 154 5.45 2.32 9.90
C THR A 154 6.96 2.39 10.15
N ILE A 155 7.74 2.60 9.08
CA ILE A 155 9.19 2.76 9.16
C ILE A 155 9.55 3.97 10.02
N ILE A 156 8.94 5.12 9.76
CA ILE A 156 9.20 6.36 10.53
C ILE A 156 8.85 6.16 12.01
N ASN A 157 7.77 5.47 12.33
CA ASN A 157 7.40 5.21 13.72
C ASN A 157 8.46 4.36 14.45
N ARG A 158 9.00 3.35 13.78
CA ARG A 158 9.96 2.41 14.37
C ARG A 158 11.41 2.89 14.29
N LYS A 159 11.83 3.44 13.16
CA LYS A 159 13.23 3.84 12.90
C LYS A 159 13.46 5.36 12.96
N LYS A 160 12.39 6.17 13.14
CA LYS A 160 12.39 7.64 13.25
C LYS A 160 12.69 8.40 11.97
N LYS A 161 13.29 7.79 10.98
CA LYS A 161 13.62 8.35 9.67
C LYS A 161 13.56 7.28 8.59
N ILE A 162 13.62 7.66 7.32
CA ILE A 162 13.78 6.76 6.18
C ILE A 162 15.14 6.99 5.50
N GLU A 163 15.55 8.24 5.40
CA GLU A 163 16.81 8.62 4.78
C GLU A 163 18.01 7.85 5.35
N GLY A 164 18.82 7.26 4.48
CA GLY A 164 20.00 6.48 4.80
C GLY A 164 19.73 5.10 5.41
N LEU A 165 18.46 4.66 5.53
CA LEU A 165 18.15 3.27 5.90
C LEU A 165 18.39 2.35 4.70
N LYS A 166 18.83 1.13 4.98
CA LYS A 166 18.96 0.06 4.01
C LYS A 166 17.78 -0.90 4.12
N ILE A 167 17.02 -1.03 3.04
CA ILE A 167 15.73 -1.72 3.03
C ILE A 167 15.77 -2.83 1.97
N ALA A 168 15.57 -4.08 2.38
CA ALA A 168 15.41 -5.19 1.46
C ALA A 168 13.92 -5.42 1.16
N ILE A 169 13.53 -5.43 -0.11
CA ILE A 169 12.21 -5.85 -0.59
C ILE A 169 12.39 -7.20 -1.28
N CYS A 170 11.80 -8.26 -0.70
CA CYS A 170 12.08 -9.64 -1.06
C CYS A 170 10.83 -10.34 -1.57
N GLY A 171 10.95 -11.11 -2.65
CA GLY A 171 9.89 -12.01 -3.11
C GLY A 171 9.45 -11.80 -4.56
N ASP A 172 8.15 -11.85 -4.81
CA ASP A 172 7.57 -11.67 -6.15
C ASP A 172 7.53 -10.19 -6.52
N ILE A 173 8.62 -9.69 -7.07
CA ILE A 173 8.76 -8.28 -7.46
C ILE A 173 8.00 -8.01 -8.77
N LEU A 174 8.08 -8.95 -9.72
CA LEU A 174 7.54 -8.78 -11.08
C LEU A 174 6.02 -8.51 -11.09
N HIS A 175 5.27 -9.18 -10.21
CA HIS A 175 3.82 -9.06 -10.15
C HIS A 175 3.33 -8.11 -9.05
N SER A 176 4.24 -7.53 -8.24
CA SER A 176 3.88 -6.75 -7.06
C SER A 176 3.78 -5.25 -7.32
N ARG A 177 2.54 -4.74 -7.32
CA ARG A 177 2.28 -3.29 -7.26
C ARG A 177 2.79 -2.66 -5.96
N VAL A 178 2.86 -3.43 -4.87
CA VAL A 178 3.38 -2.94 -3.59
C VAL A 178 4.88 -2.72 -3.67
N ALA A 179 5.64 -3.66 -4.28
CA ALA A 179 7.06 -3.45 -4.54
C ALA A 179 7.30 -2.16 -5.30
N ARG A 180 6.57 -1.95 -6.39
CA ARG A 180 6.74 -0.79 -7.27
C ARG A 180 6.48 0.53 -6.54
N SER A 181 5.35 0.65 -5.84
CA SER A 181 5.05 1.86 -5.07
C SER A 181 6.06 2.11 -3.95
N ASN A 182 6.54 1.05 -3.27
CA ASN A 182 7.57 1.19 -2.24
C ASN A 182 8.93 1.58 -2.84
N ILE A 183 9.32 1.04 -3.99
CA ILE A 183 10.55 1.44 -4.69
C ILE A 183 10.51 2.96 -4.94
N TYR A 184 9.46 3.48 -5.57
CA TYR A 184 9.34 4.91 -5.83
C TYR A 184 9.41 5.75 -4.55
N LEU A 185 8.63 5.37 -3.52
CA LEU A 185 8.53 6.15 -2.30
C LEU A 185 9.85 6.13 -1.50
N LEU A 186 10.42 4.95 -1.29
CA LEU A 186 11.58 4.79 -0.42
C LEU A 186 12.85 5.37 -1.05
N THR A 187 13.05 5.21 -2.37
CA THR A 187 14.17 5.86 -3.08
C THR A 187 14.01 7.38 -3.08
N MET A 188 12.79 7.90 -3.30
CA MET A 188 12.50 9.34 -3.22
C MET A 188 12.78 9.92 -1.82
N LEU A 189 12.57 9.13 -0.76
CA LEU A 189 12.84 9.51 0.62
C LEU A 189 14.28 9.21 1.09
N GLY A 190 15.17 8.85 0.16
CA GLY A 190 16.61 8.70 0.41
C GLY A 190 17.02 7.38 1.07
N ALA A 191 16.21 6.32 0.99
CA ALA A 191 16.62 4.99 1.42
C ALA A 191 17.51 4.30 0.36
N GLU A 192 18.43 3.44 0.80
CA GLU A 192 19.10 2.44 -0.03
C GLU A 192 18.17 1.21 -0.15
N VAL A 193 17.67 0.94 -1.36
CA VAL A 193 16.72 -0.16 -1.57
C VAL A 193 17.39 -1.32 -2.28
N ASN A 194 17.37 -2.48 -1.63
CA ASN A 194 17.79 -3.76 -2.18
C ASN A 194 16.57 -4.57 -2.61
N ILE A 195 16.56 -5.02 -3.85
CA ILE A 195 15.55 -5.93 -4.39
C ILE A 195 16.10 -7.35 -4.39
N VAL A 196 15.40 -8.29 -3.76
CA VAL A 196 15.85 -9.68 -3.64
C VAL A 196 14.79 -10.62 -4.18
N ALA A 197 15.07 -11.28 -5.31
CA ALA A 197 14.13 -12.17 -5.97
C ALA A 197 14.84 -13.25 -6.81
N PRO A 198 14.17 -14.38 -7.12
CA PRO A 198 14.59 -15.26 -8.19
C PRO A 198 14.68 -14.48 -9.51
N SER A 199 15.60 -14.85 -10.40
CA SER A 199 15.84 -14.15 -11.66
C SER A 199 14.58 -14.02 -12.54
N ASN A 200 13.70 -15.02 -12.51
CA ASN A 200 12.43 -15.02 -13.26
C ASN A 200 11.32 -14.15 -12.61
N LEU A 201 11.47 -13.76 -11.36
CA LEU A 201 10.58 -12.82 -10.66
C LEU A 201 11.20 -11.42 -10.51
N MET A 202 12.38 -11.21 -11.10
CA MET A 202 13.06 -9.92 -11.14
C MET A 202 12.66 -9.18 -12.43
N PRO A 203 12.04 -7.99 -12.36
CA PRO A 203 11.76 -7.19 -13.54
C PRO A 203 13.06 -6.78 -14.25
N LYS A 204 13.05 -6.82 -15.58
CA LYS A 204 14.18 -6.32 -16.38
C LYS A 204 14.39 -4.83 -16.12
N GLU A 205 15.64 -4.40 -16.04
CA GLU A 205 16.04 -2.99 -15.93
C GLU A 205 15.52 -2.28 -14.65
N ILE A 206 15.18 -3.04 -13.61
CA ILE A 206 14.65 -2.44 -12.36
C ILE A 206 15.67 -1.53 -11.68
N GLU A 207 16.96 -1.73 -11.94
CA GLU A 207 18.07 -0.90 -11.46
C GLU A 207 17.93 0.58 -11.88
N LYS A 208 17.24 0.84 -13.00
CA LYS A 208 16.96 2.21 -13.46
C LYS A 208 16.13 3.04 -12.46
N PHE A 209 15.48 2.37 -11.50
CA PHE A 209 14.78 3.04 -10.40
C PHE A 209 15.67 3.35 -9.19
N GLY A 210 17.00 3.22 -9.33
CA GLY A 210 17.96 3.54 -8.27
C GLY A 210 18.03 2.49 -7.17
N VAL A 211 17.76 1.22 -7.49
CA VAL A 211 17.80 0.10 -6.54
C VAL A 211 18.94 -0.87 -6.86
N ASN A 212 19.42 -1.59 -5.85
CA ASN A 212 20.37 -2.69 -6.01
C ASN A 212 19.59 -4.00 -6.18
N THR A 213 20.07 -4.92 -7.03
CA THR A 213 19.42 -6.22 -7.28
C THR A 213 20.25 -7.39 -6.81
N PHE A 214 19.56 -8.39 -6.23
CA PHE A 214 20.19 -9.59 -5.70
C PHE A 214 19.31 -10.81 -5.97
N THR A 215 19.96 -11.90 -6.39
CA THR A 215 19.31 -13.24 -6.51
C THR A 215 19.62 -14.14 -5.32
N ASN A 216 20.29 -13.60 -4.29
CA ASN A 216 20.71 -14.35 -3.11
C ASN A 216 20.34 -13.56 -1.84
N MET A 217 19.61 -14.20 -0.92
CA MET A 217 19.13 -13.60 0.32
C MET A 217 20.27 -13.09 1.21
N LYS A 218 21.35 -13.86 1.38
CA LYS A 218 22.48 -13.47 2.20
C LYS A 218 23.11 -12.14 1.75
N LYS A 219 23.29 -11.97 0.44
CA LYS A 219 23.86 -10.74 -0.12
C LYS A 219 22.88 -9.58 -0.04
N GLY A 220 21.61 -9.83 -0.36
CA GLY A 220 20.57 -8.80 -0.41
C GLY A 220 20.12 -8.30 0.97
N LEU A 221 20.16 -9.15 2.00
CA LEU A 221 19.80 -8.77 3.37
C LEU A 221 20.96 -8.17 4.17
N LYS A 222 22.18 -8.24 3.65
CA LYS A 222 23.38 -7.81 4.41
C LYS A 222 23.25 -6.38 4.89
N ASP A 223 23.32 -6.22 6.21
CA ASP A 223 23.27 -4.93 6.91
C ASP A 223 21.99 -4.13 6.69
N CYS A 224 20.88 -4.78 6.30
CA CYS A 224 19.59 -4.12 6.14
C CYS A 224 18.96 -3.77 7.49
N ASP A 225 18.36 -2.58 7.56
CA ASP A 225 17.57 -2.10 8.70
C ASP A 225 16.14 -2.66 8.67
N ILE A 226 15.67 -3.01 7.47
CA ILE A 226 14.30 -3.46 7.23
C ILE A 226 14.29 -4.59 6.20
N VAL A 227 13.51 -5.62 6.49
CA VAL A 227 13.23 -6.72 5.57
C VAL A 227 11.73 -6.73 5.27
N MET A 228 11.35 -6.30 4.07
CA MET A 228 9.97 -6.33 3.59
C MET A 228 9.77 -7.57 2.71
N MET A 229 8.99 -8.52 3.22
CA MET A 229 8.61 -9.71 2.46
C MET A 229 7.36 -9.46 1.64
N LEU A 230 7.32 -9.97 0.42
CA LEU A 230 6.17 -9.89 -0.47
C LEU A 230 5.54 -11.26 -0.65
N ARG A 231 4.21 -11.27 -0.73
CA ARG A 231 3.45 -12.47 -1.02
C ARG A 231 3.77 -13.01 -2.41
N LEU A 232 3.97 -14.32 -2.49
CA LEU A 232 4.04 -15.02 -3.77
C LEU A 232 2.65 -15.03 -4.42
N GLN A 233 2.52 -14.42 -5.61
CA GLN A 233 1.22 -14.21 -6.27
C GLN A 233 0.94 -15.30 -7.30
N ASN A 234 0.75 -16.55 -6.82
CA ASN A 234 0.52 -17.71 -7.67
C ASN A 234 -0.65 -17.53 -8.65
N GLU A 235 -1.68 -16.78 -8.23
CA GLU A 235 -2.85 -16.47 -9.07
C GLU A 235 -2.55 -15.55 -10.27
N ARG A 236 -1.39 -14.92 -10.30
CA ARG A 236 -0.93 -14.07 -11.41
C ARG A 236 0.14 -14.71 -12.28
N MET A 237 0.55 -15.91 -11.91
CA MET A 237 1.54 -16.68 -12.66
C MET A 237 0.83 -17.60 -13.65
N THR A 238 1.07 -17.42 -14.95
CA THR A 238 0.42 -18.21 -16.03
C THR A 238 1.13 -19.50 -16.37
N SER A 239 2.29 -19.78 -15.75
CA SER A 239 3.08 -21.00 -15.95
C SER A 239 4.10 -21.15 -14.82
N SER A 240 4.82 -22.26 -14.78
CA SER A 240 5.79 -22.65 -13.76
C SER A 240 6.97 -21.66 -13.62
N PHE A 241 6.69 -20.48 -13.08
CA PHE A 241 7.74 -19.54 -12.67
C PHE A 241 8.59 -20.07 -11.52
N LEU A 242 8.06 -21.05 -10.78
CA LEU A 242 8.74 -21.67 -9.64
C LEU A 242 8.57 -23.17 -9.73
N SER A 243 9.62 -23.92 -9.40
CA SER A 243 9.60 -25.38 -9.37
C SER A 243 8.70 -25.92 -8.26
N SER A 244 8.73 -25.30 -7.07
CA SER A 244 7.81 -25.61 -5.96
C SER A 244 7.82 -24.53 -4.87
N ASN A 245 6.74 -24.47 -4.06
CA ASN A 245 6.69 -23.61 -2.87
C ASN A 245 7.77 -23.98 -1.85
N ARG A 246 8.14 -25.27 -1.75
CA ARG A 246 9.18 -25.76 -0.84
C ARG A 246 10.56 -25.24 -1.24
N GLU A 247 10.89 -25.31 -2.52
CA GLU A 247 12.14 -24.78 -3.05
C GLU A 247 12.21 -23.25 -2.89
N TYR A 248 11.09 -22.56 -3.18
CA TYR A 248 11.02 -21.13 -2.94
C TYR A 248 11.27 -20.77 -1.46
N TYR A 249 10.65 -21.48 -0.52
CA TYR A 249 10.88 -21.27 0.91
C TYR A 249 12.34 -21.48 1.30
N GLU A 250 12.96 -22.54 0.77
CA GLU A 250 14.36 -22.86 1.05
C GLU A 250 15.31 -21.75 0.62
N TYR A 251 15.11 -21.17 -0.57
CA TYR A 251 16.02 -20.14 -1.10
C TYR A 251 15.60 -18.71 -0.74
N TYR A 252 14.32 -18.39 -0.72
CA TYR A 252 13.79 -17.03 -0.64
C TYR A 252 12.82 -16.78 0.52
N GLY A 253 12.32 -17.81 1.19
CA GLY A 253 11.52 -17.66 2.40
C GLY A 253 12.37 -17.09 3.53
N LEU A 254 11.84 -16.10 4.26
CA LEU A 254 12.53 -15.51 5.41
C LEU A 254 12.44 -16.45 6.61
N THR A 255 13.58 -17.01 7.00
CA THR A 255 13.76 -17.85 8.19
C THR A 255 14.57 -17.09 9.24
N PRO A 256 14.59 -17.54 10.53
CA PRO A 256 15.45 -16.93 11.55
C PRO A 256 16.92 -16.81 11.11
N ASP A 257 17.51 -17.89 10.58
CA ASP A 257 18.90 -17.90 10.13
C ASP A 257 19.18 -16.92 8.99
N LYS A 258 18.19 -16.70 8.11
CA LYS A 258 18.31 -15.70 7.04
C LYS A 258 18.15 -14.27 7.56
N LEU A 259 17.30 -14.06 8.56
CA LEU A 259 17.15 -12.76 9.19
C LEU A 259 18.45 -12.29 9.86
N ASP A 260 19.30 -13.22 10.33
CA ASP A 260 20.60 -12.91 10.93
C ASP A 260 21.60 -12.28 9.93
N TYR A 261 21.31 -12.29 8.63
CA TYR A 261 22.09 -11.52 7.65
C TYR A 261 21.82 -10.01 7.70
N ALA A 262 20.66 -9.61 8.21
CA ALA A 262 20.30 -8.22 8.44
C ALA A 262 20.85 -7.71 9.79
N LYS A 263 20.65 -6.43 10.08
CA LYS A 263 21.06 -5.88 11.39
C LYS A 263 20.27 -6.55 12.53
N PRO A 264 20.86 -6.66 13.73
CA PRO A 264 20.19 -7.27 14.89
C PRO A 264 18.86 -6.62 15.26
N ASP A 265 18.73 -5.30 15.03
CA ASP A 265 17.53 -4.50 15.27
C ASP A 265 16.66 -4.33 14.01
N ALA A 266 16.88 -5.15 12.97
CA ALA A 266 16.09 -5.13 11.76
C ALA A 266 14.63 -5.47 12.05
N ILE A 267 13.69 -4.73 11.41
CA ILE A 267 12.26 -5.00 11.49
C ILE A 267 11.77 -5.75 10.26
N ILE A 268 10.74 -6.56 10.47
CA ILE A 268 10.12 -7.37 9.42
C ILE A 268 8.78 -6.74 9.05
N MET A 269 8.57 -6.52 7.74
CA MET A 269 7.35 -5.98 7.16
C MET A 269 6.73 -6.95 6.16
N HIS A 270 5.40 -6.90 6.01
CA HIS A 270 4.67 -7.66 5.01
C HIS A 270 3.33 -6.98 4.71
N PRO A 271 2.97 -6.67 3.45
CA PRO A 271 1.71 -5.96 3.12
C PRO A 271 0.46 -6.83 3.33
N GLY A 272 0.63 -8.15 3.53
CA GLY A 272 -0.45 -9.13 3.66
C GLY A 272 -1.31 -9.30 2.39
N PRO A 273 -2.07 -10.42 2.29
CA PRO A 273 -2.00 -11.59 3.17
C PRO A 273 -0.65 -12.29 3.04
N MET A 274 -0.22 -12.99 4.08
CA MET A 274 1.02 -13.76 4.03
C MET A 274 0.70 -15.25 3.85
N ASN A 275 1.54 -15.94 3.09
CA ASN A 275 1.54 -17.40 2.99
C ASN A 275 2.62 -17.94 3.94
N ARG A 276 2.20 -18.28 5.17
CA ARG A 276 3.09 -18.79 6.21
C ARG A 276 3.77 -20.08 5.73
N GLY A 277 5.08 -20.19 5.94
CA GLY A 277 5.87 -21.33 5.46
C GLY A 277 6.16 -21.31 3.94
N ILE A 278 5.91 -20.18 3.26
CA ILE A 278 6.30 -19.96 1.86
C ILE A 278 7.23 -18.76 1.73
N GLU A 279 6.76 -17.54 1.95
CA GLU A 279 7.63 -16.36 1.92
C GLU A 279 8.17 -15.97 3.29
N ILE A 280 7.53 -16.42 4.39
CA ILE A 280 7.94 -16.09 5.76
C ILE A 280 7.66 -17.23 6.73
N ASP A 281 8.61 -17.51 7.62
CA ASP A 281 8.44 -18.44 8.75
C ASP A 281 7.40 -17.90 9.74
N THR A 282 6.52 -18.77 10.24
CA THR A 282 5.46 -18.41 11.17
C THR A 282 5.99 -17.74 12.43
N ARG A 283 7.13 -18.23 12.96
CA ARG A 283 7.77 -17.67 14.15
C ARG A 283 8.17 -16.20 13.96
N LEU A 284 8.71 -15.87 12.79
CA LEU A 284 9.08 -14.49 12.46
C LEU A 284 7.87 -13.59 12.21
N ALA A 285 6.83 -14.12 11.56
CA ALA A 285 5.61 -13.37 11.30
C ALA A 285 4.90 -12.93 12.60
N ASP A 286 5.01 -13.75 13.65
CA ASP A 286 4.39 -13.54 14.96
C ASP A 286 5.34 -12.96 16.02
N ASP A 287 6.61 -12.72 15.68
CA ASP A 287 7.59 -12.13 16.60
C ASP A 287 7.23 -10.67 16.93
N ILE A 288 6.79 -10.45 18.17
CA ILE A 288 6.35 -9.12 18.64
C ILE A 288 7.45 -8.07 18.70
N ASN A 289 8.71 -8.47 18.71
CA ASN A 289 9.86 -7.55 18.80
C ASN A 289 10.33 -7.09 17.42
N LYS A 290 10.25 -7.97 16.42
CA LYS A 290 10.79 -7.72 15.07
C LYS A 290 9.69 -7.49 14.02
N SER A 291 8.55 -8.19 14.12
CA SER A 291 7.46 -8.08 13.15
C SER A 291 6.57 -6.87 13.43
N VAL A 292 6.45 -5.99 12.45
CA VAL A 292 5.56 -4.81 12.51
C VAL A 292 4.31 -4.97 11.64
N ILE A 293 3.99 -6.20 11.22
CA ILE A 293 2.88 -6.51 10.29
C ILE A 293 1.52 -6.06 10.85
N LYS A 294 1.28 -6.25 12.15
CA LYS A 294 0.05 -5.80 12.81
C LYS A 294 -0.04 -4.27 12.86
N GLU A 295 1.09 -3.62 13.11
CA GLU A 295 1.20 -2.16 13.11
C GLU A 295 0.92 -1.56 11.72
N GLN A 296 1.42 -2.18 10.65
CA GLN A 296 1.08 -1.78 9.28
C GLN A 296 -0.43 -1.75 9.03
N VAL A 297 -1.17 -2.73 9.54
CA VAL A 297 -2.65 -2.77 9.40
C VAL A 297 -3.30 -1.62 10.17
N GLU A 298 -2.86 -1.35 11.39
CA GLU A 298 -3.38 -0.26 12.23
C GLU A 298 -3.11 1.10 11.58
N LEU A 299 -1.85 1.36 11.19
CA LEU A 299 -1.44 2.60 10.54
C LEU A 299 -2.09 2.80 9.17
N GLY A 300 -2.46 1.72 8.51
CA GLY A 300 -3.20 1.78 7.25
C GLY A 300 -4.52 2.52 7.36
N VAL A 301 -5.24 2.42 8.47
CA VAL A 301 -6.47 3.21 8.69
C VAL A 301 -6.15 4.69 8.84
N ALA A 302 -5.10 5.04 9.59
CA ALA A 302 -4.69 6.43 9.80
C ALA A 302 -4.27 7.11 8.48
N VAL A 303 -3.48 6.42 7.64
CA VAL A 303 -3.07 6.93 6.32
C VAL A 303 -4.27 7.12 5.41
N ARG A 304 -5.22 6.19 5.38
CA ARG A 304 -6.43 6.31 4.57
C ARG A 304 -7.34 7.43 5.05
N MET A 305 -7.44 7.67 6.36
CA MET A 305 -8.12 8.84 6.91
C MET A 305 -7.46 10.14 6.43
N ALA A 306 -6.12 10.22 6.47
CA ALA A 306 -5.40 11.40 5.98
C ALA A 306 -5.62 11.62 4.47
N CYS A 307 -5.52 10.56 3.66
CA CYS A 307 -5.79 10.67 2.23
C CYS A 307 -7.23 11.10 1.94
N LEU A 308 -8.24 10.50 2.60
CA LEU A 308 -9.64 10.89 2.41
C LEU A 308 -9.87 12.35 2.78
N LYS A 309 -9.34 12.82 3.92
CA LYS A 309 -9.45 14.21 4.33
C LYS A 309 -8.83 15.15 3.31
N ILE A 310 -7.58 14.91 2.91
CA ILE A 310 -6.79 15.80 2.03
C ILE A 310 -7.39 15.90 0.63
N PHE A 311 -7.87 14.79 0.07
CA PHE A 311 -8.36 14.74 -1.31
C PHE A 311 -9.87 15.00 -1.44
N CYS A 312 -10.62 15.06 -0.33
CA CYS A 312 -12.04 15.37 -0.30
C CYS A 312 -12.33 16.85 0.06
N GLU A 313 -11.34 17.56 0.59
CA GLU A 313 -11.39 19.03 0.81
C GLU A 313 -11.08 19.77 -0.49
#